data_80bd5ba86bd75bb988fdd67b8f7e0ff0
#
_entry.id   80bd5ba86bd75bb988fdd67b8f7e0ff0
#
_cell.length_a   1.000
_cell.length_b   1.000
_cell.length_c   1.000
_cell.angle_alpha   90.00
_cell.angle_beta   90.00
_cell.angle_gamma   90.00
#
_symmetry.space_group_name_H-M   'P 1'
#
loop_
_entity.id
_entity.type
_entity.pdbx_description
1 polymer ?
#
loop_
_entity_poly.entity_id
_entity_poly.type
_entity_poly.pdbx_seq_one_letter_code
_entity_poly.pdbx_strand_id
1 'polypeptide(L)'
;MAGRSAPEPCRIVKLVWTRPAAADRRDIRAYIAQDNPSAALALDELFSAKAGRLIDHPQLGRPGRVAGTRELVAHPNYILVYDLSADSVRVLRILHAARQWPPQSRQ
;
A
#
# COMPACT_ATOMS: atom_id res chain seq x y z
N MET A 1 -20.31 24.70 -17.60
CA MET A 1 -19.79 24.46 -17.39
C MET A 1 -19.40 23.97 -17.06
N ALA A 2 -19.41 23.93 -17.25
CA ALA A 2 -18.75 23.52 -16.96
C ALA A 2 -18.20 23.14 -16.61
N GLY A 3 -18.12 23.24 -16.31
CA GLY A 3 -17.31 23.00 -15.81
C GLY A 3 -16.81 22.16 -15.67
N ARG A 4 -16.75 21.85 -15.76
CA ARG A 4 -16.11 21.01 -15.67
C ARG A 4 -15.30 20.75 -15.79
N SER A 5 -15.56 21.08 -15.61
CA SER A 5 -14.48 20.88 -15.72
C SER A 5 -13.58 20.41 -16.06
N ALA A 6 -12.66 21.08 -16.05
CA ALA A 6 -11.59 20.29 -16.54
C ALA A 6 -11.42 19.11 -15.65
N PRO A 7 -11.34 17.96 -16.21
CA PRO A 7 -11.09 16.79 -15.40
C PRO A 7 -9.73 16.93 -14.77
N GLU A 8 -9.60 16.47 -13.58
CA GLU A 8 -8.34 16.46 -12.91
C GLU A 8 -7.61 15.21 -13.32
N PRO A 9 -6.52 15.37 -14.07
CA PRO A 9 -5.85 14.20 -14.61
C PRO A 9 -5.31 13.27 -13.54
N CYS A 10 -5.09 13.80 -12.35
CA CYS A 10 -4.51 12.99 -11.28
C CYS A 10 -5.53 12.49 -10.29
N ARG A 11 -6.81 12.63 -10.62
CA ARG A 11 -7.83 12.23 -9.66
C ARG A 11 -7.87 10.73 -9.54
N ILE A 12 -7.76 10.25 -8.31
CA ILE A 12 -7.81 8.83 -8.01
C ILE A 12 -9.21 8.52 -7.50
N VAL A 13 -9.84 7.52 -8.09
CA VAL A 13 -11.18 7.10 -7.68
C VAL A 13 -11.24 5.67 -7.18
N LYS A 14 -10.16 4.90 -7.33
CA LYS A 14 -10.17 3.51 -6.93
C LYS A 14 -8.93 3.16 -6.15
N LEU A 15 -9.11 2.30 -5.17
CA LEU A 15 -8.02 1.66 -4.46
C LEU A 15 -8.10 0.17 -4.73
N VAL A 16 -7.03 -0.40 -5.25
CA VAL A 16 -6.99 -1.81 -5.62
C VAL A 16 -5.92 -2.50 -4.81
N TRP A 17 -6.29 -3.59 -4.17
CA TRP A 17 -5.34 -4.50 -3.53
C TRP A 17 -5.08 -5.63 -4.53
N THR A 18 -3.86 -5.68 -5.08
CA THR A 18 -3.53 -6.77 -5.99
C THR A 18 -3.55 -8.08 -5.24
N ARG A 19 -3.59 -9.19 -5.97
CA ARG A 19 -3.59 -10.51 -5.33
C ARG A 19 -2.40 -10.71 -4.41
N PRO A 20 -1.17 -10.39 -4.84
CA PRO A 20 -0.04 -10.52 -3.92
C PRO A 20 -0.18 -9.66 -2.66
N ALA A 21 -0.68 -8.43 -2.80
CA ALA A 21 -0.84 -7.56 -1.64
C ALA A 21 -1.92 -8.09 -0.70
N ALA A 22 -3.03 -8.59 -1.26
CA ALA A 22 -4.09 -9.15 -0.44
C ALA A 22 -3.60 -10.39 0.30
N ALA A 23 -2.78 -11.20 -0.37
CA ALA A 23 -2.18 -12.38 0.26
C ALA A 23 -1.24 -11.96 1.38
N ASP A 24 -0.43 -10.92 1.16
CA ASP A 24 0.46 -10.41 2.19
C ASP A 24 -0.33 -9.96 3.42
N ARG A 25 -1.43 -9.22 3.21
CA ARG A 25 -2.27 -8.78 4.32
C ARG A 25 -2.77 -9.97 5.13
N ARG A 26 -3.29 -10.96 4.42
CA ARG A 26 -3.85 -12.13 5.08
C ARG A 26 -2.78 -12.90 5.85
N ASP A 27 -1.62 -13.07 5.24
CA ASP A 27 -0.53 -13.82 5.85
C ASP A 27 0.00 -13.10 7.09
N ILE A 28 0.17 -11.79 7.01
CA ILE A 28 0.63 -10.99 8.14
C ILE A 28 -0.38 -11.09 9.28
N ARG A 29 -1.66 -10.95 8.96
CA ARG A 29 -2.69 -11.02 9.98
C ARG A 29 -2.70 -12.40 10.66
N ALA A 30 -2.60 -13.46 9.85
CA ALA A 30 -2.61 -14.80 10.40
C ALA A 30 -1.39 -15.04 11.29
N TYR A 31 -0.23 -14.55 10.88
CA TYR A 31 0.98 -14.71 11.65
C TYR A 31 0.89 -14.02 13.00
N ILE A 32 0.44 -12.76 13.02
CA ILE A 32 0.36 -11.99 14.25
C ILE A 32 -0.74 -12.54 15.15
N ALA A 33 -1.83 -13.02 14.55
CA ALA A 33 -2.96 -13.54 15.33
C ALA A 33 -2.59 -14.78 16.15
N GLN A 34 -1.51 -15.47 15.78
CA GLN A 34 -1.06 -16.61 16.58
C GLN A 34 -0.72 -16.18 18.01
N ASP A 35 -0.20 -14.98 18.16
CA ASP A 35 0.18 -14.47 19.47
C ASP A 35 -0.81 -13.46 20.02
N ASN A 36 -1.41 -12.65 19.14
CA ASN A 36 -2.23 -11.54 19.58
C ASN A 36 -3.27 -11.19 18.53
N PRO A 37 -4.46 -11.83 18.63
CA PRO A 37 -5.51 -11.56 17.64
C PRO A 37 -5.95 -10.10 17.56
N SER A 38 -5.97 -9.39 18.70
CA SER A 38 -6.35 -7.99 18.70
C SER A 38 -5.34 -7.14 17.93
N ALA A 39 -4.05 -7.43 18.11
CA ALA A 39 -3.02 -6.71 17.39
C ALA A 39 -3.10 -6.99 15.90
N ALA A 40 -3.41 -8.23 15.53
CA ALA A 40 -3.56 -8.58 14.12
C ALA A 40 -4.66 -7.79 13.46
N LEU A 41 -5.79 -7.67 14.12
CA LEU A 41 -6.92 -6.91 13.59
C LEU A 41 -6.58 -5.43 13.49
N ALA A 42 -5.96 -4.88 14.52
CA ALA A 42 -5.59 -3.47 14.53
C ALA A 42 -4.61 -3.16 13.41
N LEU A 43 -3.65 -4.03 13.16
CA LEU A 43 -2.68 -3.82 12.10
C LEU A 43 -3.35 -3.90 10.72
N ASP A 44 -4.25 -4.84 10.54
CA ASP A 44 -4.97 -4.97 9.28
C ASP A 44 -5.80 -3.71 9.00
N GLU A 45 -6.44 -3.19 10.02
CA GLU A 45 -7.20 -1.95 9.89
C GLU A 45 -6.29 -0.77 9.58
N LEU A 46 -5.09 -0.76 10.15
CA LEU A 46 -4.12 0.29 9.87
C LEU A 46 -3.69 0.26 8.42
N PHE A 47 -3.46 -0.92 7.86
CA PHE A 47 -3.14 -1.04 6.44
C PHE A 47 -4.25 -0.46 5.59
N SER A 48 -5.49 -0.77 5.93
CA SER A 48 -6.63 -0.28 5.19
C SER A 48 -6.72 1.25 5.27
N ALA A 49 -6.54 1.79 6.46
CA ALA A 49 -6.62 3.23 6.66
C ALA A 49 -5.51 3.97 5.92
N LYS A 50 -4.29 3.45 6.00
CA LYS A 50 -3.16 4.11 5.33
C LYS A 50 -3.31 4.04 3.82
N ALA A 51 -3.73 2.90 3.29
CA ALA A 51 -3.94 2.77 1.86
C ALA A 51 -5.06 3.71 1.40
N GLY A 52 -6.11 3.84 2.20
CA GLY A 52 -7.23 4.72 1.85
C GLY A 52 -6.81 6.17 1.70
N ARG A 53 -5.80 6.62 2.45
CA ARG A 53 -5.31 7.99 2.33
C ARG A 53 -4.70 8.25 0.97
N LEU A 54 -4.26 7.22 0.28
CA LEU A 54 -3.64 7.40 -1.03
C LEU A 54 -4.64 7.81 -2.09
N ILE A 55 -5.93 7.62 -1.86
CA ILE A 55 -6.95 8.11 -2.79
C ILE A 55 -6.90 9.62 -2.86
N ASP A 56 -6.78 10.29 -1.72
CA ASP A 56 -6.71 11.75 -1.68
C ASP A 56 -5.30 12.27 -1.84
N HIS A 57 -4.30 11.45 -1.49
CA HIS A 57 -2.90 11.86 -1.49
C HIS A 57 -2.05 10.80 -2.16
N PRO A 58 -2.19 10.61 -3.48
CA PRO A 58 -1.49 9.51 -4.14
C PRO A 58 0.02 9.62 -4.12
N GLN A 59 0.55 10.81 -3.85
CA GLN A 59 1.99 10.98 -3.79
C GLN A 59 2.52 11.02 -2.36
N LEU A 60 1.71 10.59 -1.41
CA LEU A 60 2.09 10.58 0.00
C LEU A 60 3.31 9.70 0.26
N GLY A 61 3.42 8.58 -0.44
CA GLY A 61 4.59 7.72 -0.31
C GLY A 61 5.78 8.27 -1.07
N ARG A 62 6.97 7.89 -0.63
CA ARG A 62 8.19 8.29 -1.31
C ARG A 62 8.40 7.44 -2.56
N PRO A 63 9.21 7.89 -3.52
CA PRO A 63 9.56 7.05 -4.66
C PRO A 63 10.15 5.72 -4.20
N GLY A 64 9.67 4.64 -4.81
CA GLY A 64 10.14 3.32 -4.44
C GLY A 64 11.45 2.95 -5.10
N ARG A 65 12.02 1.87 -4.64
CA ARG A 65 13.28 1.36 -5.20
C ARG A 65 13.07 0.78 -6.59
N VAL A 66 11.88 0.28 -6.85
CA VAL A 66 11.54 -0.22 -8.18
C VAL A 66 10.92 0.93 -8.95
N ALA A 67 11.39 1.14 -10.18
CA ALA A 67 10.90 2.26 -10.99
C ALA A 67 9.39 2.17 -11.14
N GLY A 68 8.75 3.32 -11.02
CA GLY A 68 7.30 3.40 -11.16
C GLY A 68 6.51 3.10 -9.90
N THR A 69 7.19 2.70 -8.83
CA THR A 69 6.49 2.40 -7.56
C THR A 69 6.75 3.48 -6.53
N ARG A 70 5.92 3.47 -5.50
CA ARG A 70 6.09 4.32 -4.34
C ARG A 70 5.94 3.46 -3.09
N GLU A 71 6.50 3.94 -1.99
CA GLU A 71 6.49 3.21 -0.73
C GLU A 71 5.93 4.11 0.36
N LEU A 72 4.92 3.61 1.05
CA LEU A 72 4.32 4.31 2.17
C LEU A 72 4.56 3.50 3.44
N VAL A 73 5.19 4.11 4.42
CA VAL A 73 5.39 3.46 5.71
C VAL A 73 4.04 3.46 6.43
N ALA A 74 3.46 2.28 6.56
CA ALA A 74 2.16 2.14 7.20
C ALA A 74 2.30 1.86 8.69
N HIS A 75 3.42 1.27 9.08
CA HIS A 75 3.69 0.86 10.45
C HIS A 75 5.21 0.79 10.55
N PRO A 76 5.81 0.99 11.74
CA PRO A 76 7.27 0.92 11.84
C PRO A 76 7.88 -0.34 11.24
N ASN A 77 7.11 -1.43 11.20
CA ASN A 77 7.61 -2.71 10.69
C ASN A 77 7.10 -3.05 9.29
N TYR A 78 6.24 -2.23 8.68
CA TYR A 78 5.62 -2.61 7.41
C TYR A 78 5.51 -1.44 6.46
N ILE A 79 5.77 -1.71 5.20
CA ILE A 79 5.76 -0.74 4.13
C ILE A 79 4.79 -1.21 3.05
N LEU A 80 3.92 -0.31 2.61
CA LEU A 80 3.05 -0.58 1.47
C LEU A 80 3.77 -0.13 0.20
N VAL A 81 3.93 -1.05 -0.73
CA VAL A 81 4.47 -0.73 -2.06
C VAL A 81 3.29 -0.58 -3.00
N TYR A 82 3.20 0.55 -3.66
CA TYR A 82 2.07 0.81 -4.54
C TYR A 82 2.51 1.53 -5.79
N ASP A 83 1.65 1.53 -6.80
CA ASP A 83 1.85 2.38 -7.97
C ASP A 83 0.54 3.07 -8.32
N LEU A 84 0.63 3.98 -9.26
CA LEU A 84 -0.53 4.71 -9.75
C LEU A 84 -0.77 4.27 -11.19
N SER A 85 -2.01 3.91 -11.49
CA SER A 85 -2.36 3.44 -12.80
C SER A 85 -3.70 4.05 -13.19
N ALA A 86 -3.68 4.91 -14.19
CA ALA A 86 -4.87 5.64 -14.63
C ALA A 86 -5.51 6.35 -13.43
N ASP A 87 -6.67 5.92 -13.00
CA ASP A 87 -7.39 6.54 -11.89
C ASP A 87 -7.34 5.67 -10.63
N SER A 88 -6.37 4.76 -10.55
CA SER A 88 -6.31 3.80 -9.46
C SER A 88 -4.98 3.89 -8.72
N VAL A 89 -5.05 3.68 -7.42
CA VAL A 89 -3.89 3.33 -6.61
C VAL A 89 -3.89 1.81 -6.50
N ARG A 90 -2.80 1.17 -6.89
CA ARG A 90 -2.69 -0.28 -6.78
C ARG A 90 -1.65 -0.61 -5.72
N VAL A 91 -2.08 -1.26 -4.64
CA VAL A 91 -1.15 -1.76 -3.63
C VAL A 91 -0.58 -3.07 -4.15
N LEU A 92 0.71 -3.10 -4.37
CA LEU A 92 1.38 -4.22 -5.03
C LEU A 92 1.87 -5.25 -4.03
N ARG A 93 2.41 -4.80 -2.93
CA ARG A 93 2.92 -5.68 -1.88
C ARG A 93 2.90 -4.98 -0.54
N ILE A 94 2.92 -5.77 0.53
CA ILE A 94 3.23 -5.28 1.86
C ILE A 94 4.52 -5.95 2.29
N LEU A 95 5.52 -5.16 2.63
CA LEU A 95 6.83 -5.67 2.97
C LEU A 95 7.13 -5.41 4.43
N HIS A 96 7.82 -6.36 5.05
CA HIS A 96 8.39 -6.12 6.36
C HIS A 96 9.55 -5.15 6.19
N ALA A 97 9.61 -4.12 7.04
CA ALA A 97 10.61 -3.06 6.88
C ALA A 97 12.04 -3.57 6.97
N ALA A 98 12.25 -4.69 7.67
CA ALA A 98 13.58 -5.27 7.78
C ALA A 98 14.01 -6.01 6.52
N ARG A 99 13.07 -6.27 5.59
CA ARG A 99 13.40 -6.97 4.34
C ARG A 99 13.66 -5.98 3.25
N GLN A 100 14.44 -6.40 2.27
CA GLN A 100 14.76 -5.55 1.14
C GLN A 100 13.75 -5.77 0.02
N TRP A 101 13.47 -4.71 -0.67
CA TRP A 101 12.63 -4.73 -1.85
C TRP A 101 13.34 -3.99 -2.97
N PRO A 102 13.51 -4.56 -4.15
CA PRO A 102 13.13 -5.95 -4.46
C PRO A 102 14.00 -6.94 -3.70
N PRO A 103 13.58 -8.20 -3.60
CA PRO A 103 14.39 -9.20 -2.89
C PRO A 103 15.78 -9.27 -3.48
N GLN A 104 16.80 -9.35 -2.61
CA GLN A 104 18.18 -9.40 -3.05
C GLN A 104 18.79 -10.70 -2.60
N SER A 105 19.59 -11.19 -3.45
CA SER A 105 20.37 -12.32 -2.99
C SER A 105 21.39 -11.82 -2.03
N ARG A 106 21.58 -11.67 -1.34
CA ARG A 106 22.34 -11.11 -0.51
C ARG A 106 23.13 -11.07 -0.31
N GLN A 107 23.16 -10.71 -0.46
CA GLN A 107 23.81 -10.48 -0.20
C GLN A 107 24.23 -10.70 0.15
#